data_f719e045e1f82651708898c76ce95922
#
_entry.id   f719e045e1f82651708898c76ce95922
#
_cell.length_a   1.000
_cell.length_b   1.000
_cell.length_c   1.000
_cell.angle_alpha   90.00
_cell.angle_beta   90.00
_cell.angle_gamma   90.00
#
_symmetry.space_group_name_H-M   'P 1'
#
loop_
_entity.id
_entity.type
_entity.pdbx_description
1 polymer ?
#
loop_
_entity_poly.entity_id
_entity_poly.type
_entity_poly.pdbx_seq_one_letter_code
_entity_poly.pdbx_strand_id
1 'polypeptide(L)'
;MLRWFVTGAGGQLATAFTRVLEGEVFLSREDALDIRDAEAVRAAVHGFAPDVLLHTAAYTDVDGAEADPETAEAINVLGTRNLVSAVRGTHTTLVYFSSDYVFDGSKSSPYVESDATNPLSVYGRTKLAGEEEVLGWVRGIVVRTSWMFSDTGRNFVKTILAAGRTKAEAGEPLIVVDDQVGSPTYAGHLAAGVAEALEQGIAPGLYHMAGSGYCSWCELAREIVQLAGIDVEVLPTTTAELGRPAPRPAFSALASERPIPRLPHWAAGVAEAVDRLIPLG
;
A
#
# COMPACT_ATOMS: atom_id res chain seq x y z
N MET A 1 -20.15 15.84 -10.99
CA MET A 1 -19.41 15.58 -9.74
C MET A 1 -19.20 14.09 -9.66
N LEU A 2 -17.93 13.61 -9.50
CA LEU A 2 -17.63 12.19 -9.49
C LEU A 2 -18.19 11.50 -8.25
N ARG A 3 -18.57 10.24 -8.42
CA ARG A 3 -19.07 9.35 -7.37
C ARG A 3 -18.01 8.30 -7.09
N TRP A 4 -17.46 8.32 -5.90
CA TRP A 4 -16.35 7.48 -5.46
C TRP A 4 -16.84 6.39 -4.51
N PHE A 5 -16.54 5.14 -4.81
CA PHE A 5 -16.75 4.02 -3.90
C PHE A 5 -15.38 3.56 -3.39
N VAL A 6 -15.15 3.64 -2.07
CA VAL A 6 -13.87 3.27 -1.46
C VAL A 6 -14.08 2.10 -0.51
N THR A 7 -13.48 0.96 -0.79
CA THR A 7 -13.48 -0.19 0.15
C THR A 7 -12.37 -0.05 1.19
N GLY A 8 -12.49 -0.75 2.32
CA GLY A 8 -11.45 -0.75 3.37
C GLY A 8 -11.39 0.54 4.18
N ALA A 9 -12.53 1.20 4.39
CA ALA A 9 -12.65 2.40 5.21
C ALA A 9 -12.08 2.18 6.62
N GLY A 10 -11.32 3.16 7.11
CA GLY A 10 -10.53 3.06 8.34
C GLY A 10 -9.10 2.58 8.11
N GLY A 11 -8.78 2.02 6.93
CA GLY A 11 -7.40 1.74 6.51
C GLY A 11 -6.64 3.02 6.17
N GLN A 12 -5.31 2.92 6.11
CA GLN A 12 -4.41 4.07 5.88
C GLN A 12 -4.72 4.79 4.56
N LEU A 13 -4.80 4.05 3.47
CA LEU A 13 -5.01 4.62 2.14
C LEU A 13 -6.45 5.13 1.95
N ALA A 14 -7.47 4.39 2.43
CA ALA A 14 -8.85 4.87 2.41
C ALA A 14 -9.00 6.20 3.16
N THR A 15 -8.35 6.32 4.34
CA THR A 15 -8.34 7.57 5.12
C THR A 15 -7.62 8.69 4.37
N ALA A 16 -6.51 8.40 3.68
CA ALA A 16 -5.82 9.40 2.87
C ALA A 16 -6.71 9.91 1.72
N PHE A 17 -7.45 9.02 1.06
CA PHE A 17 -8.39 9.41 0.01
C PHE A 17 -9.50 10.36 0.49
N THR A 18 -10.00 10.21 1.72
CA THR A 18 -11.04 11.14 2.24
C THR A 18 -10.56 12.59 2.34
N ARG A 19 -9.25 12.83 2.28
CA ARG A 19 -8.65 14.17 2.39
C ARG A 19 -8.44 14.85 1.03
N VAL A 20 -8.52 14.08 -0.06
CA VAL A 20 -8.19 14.57 -1.41
C VAL A 20 -9.33 14.41 -2.42
N LEU A 21 -10.29 13.51 -2.17
CA LEU A 21 -11.39 13.29 -3.09
C LEU A 21 -12.43 14.39 -3.00
N GLU A 22 -12.81 14.92 -4.16
CA GLU A 22 -13.93 15.84 -4.31
C GLU A 22 -15.14 15.10 -4.91
N GLY A 23 -16.34 15.34 -4.37
CA GLY A 23 -17.56 14.72 -4.86
C GLY A 23 -18.32 13.90 -3.83
N GLU A 24 -19.14 12.97 -4.30
CA GLU A 24 -19.88 12.04 -3.45
C GLU A 24 -19.02 10.83 -3.16
N VAL A 25 -18.71 10.59 -1.88
CA VAL A 25 -17.83 9.49 -1.45
C VAL A 25 -18.60 8.50 -0.58
N PHE A 26 -18.68 7.25 -1.03
CA PHE A 26 -19.17 6.13 -0.25
C PHE A 26 -17.97 5.35 0.32
N LEU A 27 -17.88 5.30 1.65
CA LEU A 27 -16.83 4.57 2.37
C LEU A 27 -17.38 3.26 2.91
N SER A 28 -16.86 2.14 2.43
CA SER A 28 -17.26 0.81 2.88
C SER A 28 -16.27 0.25 3.89
N ARG A 29 -16.76 -0.01 5.10
CA ARG A 29 -16.04 -0.74 6.17
C ARG A 29 -16.34 -2.24 6.08
N GLU A 30 -15.44 -3.07 6.58
CA GLU A 30 -15.60 -4.52 6.59
C GLU A 30 -16.84 -4.97 7.36
N ASP A 31 -17.16 -4.32 8.47
CA ASP A 31 -18.36 -4.60 9.29
C ASP A 31 -19.67 -4.23 8.61
N ALA A 32 -19.63 -3.35 7.59
CA ALA A 32 -20.80 -2.93 6.81
C ALA A 32 -20.90 -3.63 5.45
N LEU A 33 -19.77 -4.04 4.87
CA LEU A 33 -19.70 -4.71 3.58
C LEU A 33 -18.49 -5.65 3.54
N ASP A 34 -18.72 -6.93 3.73
CA ASP A 34 -17.71 -7.95 3.46
C ASP A 34 -17.55 -8.14 1.95
N ILE A 35 -16.34 -7.82 1.43
CA ILE A 35 -16.06 -7.96 -0.01
C ILE A 35 -16.11 -9.42 -0.49
N ARG A 36 -16.07 -10.40 0.41
CA ARG A 36 -16.21 -11.83 0.10
C ARG A 36 -17.67 -12.22 -0.22
N ASP A 37 -18.64 -11.41 0.20
CA ASP A 37 -20.06 -11.60 -0.14
C ASP A 37 -20.40 -10.95 -1.49
N ALA A 38 -20.49 -11.78 -2.53
CA ALA A 38 -20.74 -11.33 -3.91
C ALA A 38 -22.10 -10.62 -4.08
N GLU A 39 -23.14 -11.03 -3.34
CA GLU A 39 -24.47 -10.41 -3.44
C GLU A 39 -24.49 -9.04 -2.77
N ALA A 40 -23.92 -8.94 -1.57
CA ALA A 40 -23.81 -7.69 -0.85
C ALA A 40 -22.96 -6.68 -1.64
N VAL A 41 -21.82 -7.11 -2.20
CA VAL A 41 -20.96 -6.29 -3.05
C VAL A 41 -21.71 -5.78 -4.27
N ARG A 42 -22.41 -6.66 -4.99
CA ARG A 42 -23.18 -6.26 -6.17
C ARG A 42 -24.27 -5.26 -5.82
N ALA A 43 -25.02 -5.52 -4.74
CA ALA A 43 -26.08 -4.63 -4.30
C ALA A 43 -25.56 -3.25 -3.93
N ALA A 44 -24.43 -3.18 -3.20
CA ALA A 44 -23.79 -1.91 -2.80
C ALA A 44 -23.27 -1.11 -4.01
N VAL A 45 -22.53 -1.77 -4.91
CA VAL A 45 -21.97 -1.13 -6.11
C VAL A 45 -23.07 -0.63 -7.04
N HIS A 46 -24.08 -1.45 -7.33
CA HIS A 46 -25.18 -1.05 -8.22
C HIS A 46 -26.09 0.00 -7.57
N GLY A 47 -26.33 -0.09 -6.25
CA GLY A 47 -27.13 0.90 -5.52
C GLY A 47 -26.48 2.26 -5.46
N PHE A 48 -25.14 2.31 -5.31
CA PHE A 48 -24.39 3.56 -5.33
C PHE A 48 -24.05 4.02 -6.75
N ALA A 49 -23.87 3.13 -7.73
CA ALA A 49 -23.49 3.39 -9.11
C ALA A 49 -22.27 4.35 -9.22
N PRO A 50 -21.07 3.94 -8.77
CA PRO A 50 -19.89 4.79 -8.76
C PRO A 50 -19.32 5.04 -10.17
N ASP A 51 -18.70 6.22 -10.36
CA ASP A 51 -17.84 6.50 -11.51
C ASP A 51 -16.47 5.82 -11.32
N VAL A 52 -15.97 5.84 -10.08
CA VAL A 52 -14.68 5.22 -9.69
C VAL A 52 -14.85 4.38 -8.43
N LEU A 53 -14.33 3.16 -8.46
CA LEU A 53 -14.20 2.27 -7.32
C LEU A 53 -12.71 2.15 -6.95
N LEU A 54 -12.35 2.67 -5.76
CA LEU A 54 -11.00 2.55 -5.18
C LEU A 54 -10.99 1.34 -4.24
N HIS A 55 -10.38 0.25 -4.69
CA HIS A 55 -10.30 -0.98 -3.92
C HIS A 55 -9.07 -0.98 -3.02
N THR A 56 -9.22 -0.44 -1.80
CA THR A 56 -8.14 -0.38 -0.79
C THR A 56 -8.23 -1.46 0.28
N ALA A 57 -9.35 -2.21 0.35
CA ALA A 57 -9.48 -3.35 1.25
C ALA A 57 -8.53 -4.47 0.84
N ALA A 58 -7.75 -4.98 1.78
CA ALA A 58 -6.84 -6.10 1.55
C ALA A 58 -6.45 -6.78 2.87
N TYR A 59 -6.11 -8.05 2.80
CA TYR A 59 -5.35 -8.73 3.83
C TYR A 59 -3.87 -8.33 3.68
N THR A 60 -3.33 -7.59 4.64
CA THR A 60 -2.00 -6.97 4.55
C THR A 60 -0.98 -7.49 5.57
N ASP A 61 -1.38 -8.42 6.44
CA ASP A 61 -0.46 -9.10 7.36
C ASP A 61 0.34 -10.15 6.58
N VAL A 62 1.57 -9.80 6.22
CA VAL A 62 2.45 -10.64 5.38
C VAL A 62 2.80 -11.95 6.08
N ASP A 63 3.10 -11.91 7.39
CA ASP A 63 3.41 -13.10 8.18
C ASP A 63 2.14 -13.92 8.48
N GLY A 64 1.03 -13.23 8.75
CA GLY A 64 -0.28 -13.86 8.94
C GLY A 64 -0.77 -14.60 7.69
N ALA A 65 -0.45 -14.10 6.49
CA ALA A 65 -0.80 -14.76 5.24
C ALA A 65 -0.12 -16.13 5.06
N GLU A 66 1.11 -16.32 5.58
CA GLU A 66 1.75 -17.63 5.58
C GLU A 66 1.06 -18.60 6.54
N ALA A 67 0.52 -18.10 7.64
CA ALA A 67 -0.19 -18.89 8.63
C ALA A 67 -1.64 -19.21 8.23
N ASP A 68 -2.30 -18.31 7.48
CA ASP A 68 -3.68 -18.45 7.01
C ASP A 68 -3.81 -18.01 5.53
N PRO A 69 -3.31 -18.85 4.61
CA PRO A 69 -3.37 -18.57 3.17
C PRO A 69 -4.82 -18.46 2.66
N GLU A 70 -5.74 -19.23 3.23
CA GLU A 70 -7.14 -19.28 2.79
C GLU A 70 -7.84 -17.93 3.02
N THR A 71 -7.66 -17.32 4.18
CA THR A 71 -8.19 -15.98 4.46
C THR A 71 -7.54 -14.93 3.59
N ALA A 72 -6.22 -14.99 3.37
CA ALA A 72 -5.52 -14.06 2.48
C ALA A 72 -6.06 -14.16 1.04
N GLU A 73 -6.28 -15.38 0.51
CA GLU A 73 -6.86 -15.62 -0.81
C GLU A 73 -8.32 -15.17 -0.89
N ALA A 74 -9.12 -15.49 0.12
CA ALA A 74 -10.53 -15.09 0.16
C ALA A 74 -10.71 -13.56 0.10
N ILE A 75 -9.85 -12.80 0.78
CA ILE A 75 -9.93 -11.33 0.78
C ILE A 75 -9.28 -10.76 -0.49
N ASN A 76 -8.03 -11.12 -0.79
CA ASN A 76 -7.24 -10.46 -1.84
C ASN A 76 -7.63 -10.92 -3.26
N VAL A 77 -8.14 -12.15 -3.41
CA VAL A 77 -8.50 -12.71 -4.73
C VAL A 77 -10.01 -12.77 -4.91
N LEU A 78 -10.73 -13.52 -4.06
CA LEU A 78 -12.18 -13.67 -4.19
C LEU A 78 -12.90 -12.33 -3.98
N GLY A 79 -12.53 -11.57 -2.95
CA GLY A 79 -13.08 -10.23 -2.72
C GLY A 79 -12.86 -9.28 -3.91
N THR A 80 -11.64 -9.29 -4.49
CA THR A 80 -11.33 -8.51 -5.70
C THR A 80 -12.17 -8.96 -6.90
N ARG A 81 -12.30 -10.29 -7.12
CA ARG A 81 -13.15 -10.87 -8.17
C ARG A 81 -14.62 -10.45 -8.03
N ASN A 82 -15.14 -10.39 -6.83
CA ASN A 82 -16.51 -9.95 -6.56
C ASN A 82 -16.73 -8.49 -6.96
N LEU A 83 -15.77 -7.61 -6.62
CA LEU A 83 -15.80 -6.20 -7.03
C LEU A 83 -15.70 -6.04 -8.55
N VAL A 84 -14.78 -6.76 -9.20
CA VAL A 84 -14.67 -6.79 -10.68
C VAL A 84 -15.98 -7.25 -11.31
N SER A 85 -16.59 -8.31 -10.76
CA SER A 85 -17.87 -8.84 -11.27
C SER A 85 -19.01 -7.83 -11.10
N ALA A 86 -19.03 -7.08 -10.01
CA ALA A 86 -20.04 -6.07 -9.74
C ALA A 86 -19.95 -4.85 -10.69
N VAL A 87 -18.73 -4.49 -11.14
CA VAL A 87 -18.56 -3.38 -12.09
C VAL A 87 -18.67 -3.79 -13.57
N ARG A 88 -18.68 -5.08 -13.89
CA ARG A 88 -18.84 -5.56 -15.27
C ARG A 88 -20.15 -5.06 -15.87
N GLY A 89 -20.06 -4.52 -17.09
CA GLY A 89 -21.21 -3.95 -17.80
C GLY A 89 -21.59 -2.53 -17.34
N THR A 90 -20.86 -1.94 -16.42
CA THR A 90 -21.03 -0.54 -15.99
C THR A 90 -19.96 0.37 -16.62
N HIS A 91 -20.01 1.67 -16.33
CA HIS A 91 -18.98 2.64 -16.72
C HIS A 91 -17.90 2.85 -15.65
N THR A 92 -17.99 2.12 -14.54
CA THR A 92 -17.11 2.29 -13.38
C THR A 92 -15.66 1.94 -13.70
N THR A 93 -14.75 2.85 -13.42
CA THR A 93 -13.31 2.57 -13.36
C THR A 93 -12.97 1.92 -12.02
N LEU A 94 -12.33 0.76 -12.03
CA LEU A 94 -11.88 0.08 -10.81
C LEU A 94 -10.37 0.24 -10.66
N VAL A 95 -9.94 0.83 -9.54
CA VAL A 95 -8.52 1.00 -9.18
C VAL A 95 -8.18 0.05 -8.04
N TYR A 96 -7.23 -0.84 -8.28
CA TYR A 96 -6.74 -1.83 -7.32
C TYR A 96 -5.32 -1.47 -6.86
N PHE A 97 -5.08 -1.51 -5.57
CA PHE A 97 -3.76 -1.25 -4.99
C PHE A 97 -3.04 -2.56 -4.72
N SER A 98 -2.00 -2.81 -5.49
CA SER A 98 -1.11 -3.96 -5.35
C SER A 98 0.16 -3.61 -4.57
N SER A 99 1.17 -4.47 -4.62
CA SER A 99 2.39 -4.39 -3.81
C SER A 99 3.63 -4.70 -4.63
N ASP A 100 4.75 -4.15 -4.20
CA ASP A 100 6.11 -4.53 -4.59
C ASP A 100 6.45 -6.01 -4.28
N TYR A 101 5.70 -6.67 -3.37
CA TYR A 101 5.87 -8.10 -3.04
C TYR A 101 5.44 -9.05 -4.16
N VAL A 102 4.98 -8.55 -5.30
CA VAL A 102 4.82 -9.34 -6.53
C VAL A 102 6.16 -9.69 -7.18
N PHE A 103 7.27 -9.08 -6.75
CA PHE A 103 8.63 -9.33 -7.22
C PHE A 103 9.43 -10.18 -6.24
N ASP A 104 10.45 -10.88 -6.76
CA ASP A 104 11.33 -11.74 -5.97
C ASP A 104 12.53 -11.04 -5.31
N GLY A 105 12.81 -9.82 -5.71
CA GLY A 105 13.95 -9.06 -5.17
C GLY A 105 15.31 -9.44 -5.75
N SER A 106 15.36 -10.13 -6.89
CA SER A 106 16.60 -10.57 -7.53
C SER A 106 17.33 -9.47 -8.30
N LYS A 107 16.67 -8.33 -8.59
CA LYS A 107 17.29 -7.17 -9.24
C LYS A 107 18.09 -6.32 -8.25
N SER A 108 19.02 -5.54 -8.80
CA SER A 108 19.78 -4.49 -8.09
C SER A 108 19.42 -3.06 -8.55
N SER A 109 18.36 -2.94 -9.35
CA SER A 109 17.79 -1.67 -9.81
C SER A 109 16.28 -1.69 -9.64
N PRO A 110 15.60 -0.52 -9.52
CA PRO A 110 14.16 -0.48 -9.34
C PRO A 110 13.39 -1.28 -10.39
N TYR A 111 12.36 -1.99 -9.93
CA TYR A 111 11.43 -2.71 -10.81
C TYR A 111 10.51 -1.73 -11.53
N VAL A 112 10.27 -2.01 -12.82
CA VAL A 112 9.33 -1.28 -13.68
C VAL A 112 8.16 -2.18 -14.07
N GLU A 113 7.12 -1.60 -14.65
CA GLU A 113 5.87 -2.31 -14.97
C GLU A 113 6.06 -3.50 -15.91
N SER A 114 7.06 -3.45 -16.81
CA SER A 114 7.38 -4.52 -17.77
C SER A 114 8.23 -5.66 -17.18
N ASP A 115 8.75 -5.51 -15.96
CA ASP A 115 9.52 -6.56 -15.30
C ASP A 115 8.63 -7.77 -14.94
N ALA A 116 9.18 -8.97 -15.11
CA ALA A 116 8.48 -10.21 -14.74
C ALA A 116 8.26 -10.30 -13.22
N THR A 117 7.06 -10.69 -12.84
CA THR A 117 6.69 -10.96 -11.44
C THR A 117 7.10 -12.36 -11.02
N ASN A 118 7.52 -12.53 -9.76
CA ASN A 118 7.85 -13.82 -9.14
C ASN A 118 7.70 -13.74 -7.61
N PRO A 119 6.46 -13.67 -7.08
CA PRO A 119 6.22 -13.43 -5.66
C PRO A 119 6.74 -14.58 -4.78
N LEU A 120 7.48 -14.24 -3.73
CA LEU A 120 8.05 -15.19 -2.79
C LEU A 120 7.04 -15.67 -1.73
N SER A 121 6.18 -14.76 -1.26
CA SER A 121 5.25 -14.97 -0.14
C SER A 121 3.83 -15.27 -0.59
N VAL A 122 3.00 -15.84 0.31
CA VAL A 122 1.55 -15.98 0.11
C VAL A 122 0.91 -14.63 -0.16
N TYR A 123 1.25 -13.60 0.64
CA TYR A 123 0.76 -12.24 0.43
C TYR A 123 1.04 -11.76 -1.00
N GLY A 124 2.28 -11.84 -1.47
CA GLY A 124 2.66 -11.42 -2.82
C GLY A 124 1.88 -12.18 -3.90
N ARG A 125 1.72 -13.51 -3.75
CA ARG A 125 0.93 -14.33 -4.69
C ARG A 125 -0.54 -13.92 -4.74
N THR A 126 -1.17 -13.66 -3.57
CA THR A 126 -2.57 -13.24 -3.54
C THR A 126 -2.78 -11.84 -4.10
N LYS A 127 -1.81 -10.93 -3.90
CA LYS A 127 -1.84 -9.59 -4.52
C LYS A 127 -1.71 -9.67 -6.03
N LEU A 128 -0.79 -10.50 -6.55
CA LEU A 128 -0.63 -10.72 -8.00
C LEU A 128 -1.89 -11.33 -8.63
N ALA A 129 -2.51 -12.33 -7.98
CA ALA A 129 -3.76 -12.91 -8.48
C ALA A 129 -4.91 -11.88 -8.51
N GLY A 130 -4.96 -10.95 -7.55
CA GLY A 130 -5.88 -9.82 -7.58
C GLY A 130 -5.63 -8.85 -8.75
N GLU A 131 -4.36 -8.63 -9.13
CA GLU A 131 -4.03 -7.84 -10.34
C GLU A 131 -4.63 -8.46 -11.61
N GLU A 132 -4.50 -9.79 -11.74
CA GLU A 132 -5.02 -10.53 -12.92
C GLU A 132 -6.53 -10.36 -13.05
N GLU A 133 -7.27 -10.44 -11.94
CA GLU A 133 -8.73 -10.19 -11.94
C GLU A 133 -9.07 -8.78 -12.45
N VAL A 134 -8.35 -7.76 -11.99
CA VAL A 134 -8.61 -6.36 -12.35
C VAL A 134 -8.17 -6.04 -13.76
N LEU A 135 -7.00 -6.52 -14.20
CA LEU A 135 -6.52 -6.34 -15.57
C LEU A 135 -7.39 -7.06 -16.62
N GLY A 136 -8.18 -8.06 -16.18
CA GLY A 136 -9.23 -8.67 -16.99
C GLY A 136 -10.47 -7.80 -17.21
N TRP A 137 -10.57 -6.65 -16.55
CA TRP A 137 -11.64 -5.68 -16.74
C TRP A 137 -11.20 -4.51 -17.63
N VAL A 138 -12.00 -4.18 -18.65
CA VAL A 138 -11.67 -3.15 -19.66
C VAL A 138 -11.42 -1.75 -19.08
N ARG A 139 -11.88 -1.46 -17.86
CA ARG A 139 -11.65 -0.23 -17.11
C ARG A 139 -10.89 -0.46 -15.80
N GLY A 140 -10.13 -1.56 -15.75
CA GLY A 140 -9.30 -1.90 -14.59
C GLY A 140 -7.98 -1.14 -14.59
N ILE A 141 -7.63 -0.57 -13.47
CA ILE A 141 -6.34 0.08 -13.21
C ILE A 141 -5.71 -0.63 -12.01
N VAL A 142 -4.48 -1.07 -12.16
CA VAL A 142 -3.66 -1.62 -11.07
C VAL A 142 -2.56 -0.63 -10.74
N VAL A 143 -2.45 -0.29 -9.46
CA VAL A 143 -1.38 0.56 -8.92
C VAL A 143 -0.54 -0.28 -7.97
N ARG A 144 0.68 -0.67 -8.37
CA ARG A 144 1.66 -1.25 -7.45
C ARG A 144 2.31 -0.14 -6.65
N THR A 145 2.31 -0.29 -5.33
CA THR A 145 2.98 0.60 -4.40
C THR A 145 3.90 -0.19 -3.48
N SER A 146 4.69 0.47 -2.65
CA SER A 146 5.69 -0.17 -1.80
C SER A 146 5.72 0.49 -0.42
N TRP A 147 5.87 -0.31 0.65
CA TRP A 147 6.16 0.13 2.01
C TRP A 147 5.29 1.30 2.49
N MET A 148 3.97 1.17 2.28
CA MET A 148 3.03 2.25 2.57
C MET A 148 2.95 2.55 4.06
N PHE A 149 2.99 3.84 4.40
CA PHE A 149 2.80 4.37 5.75
C PHE A 149 1.93 5.63 5.74
N SER A 150 1.41 6.00 6.91
CA SER A 150 0.62 7.22 7.09
C SER A 150 0.68 7.73 8.54
N ASP A 151 0.09 8.89 8.77
CA ASP A 151 -0.19 9.45 10.10
C ASP A 151 -1.31 8.70 10.86
N THR A 152 -2.03 7.80 10.19
CA THR A 152 -3.11 6.99 10.77
C THR A 152 -2.82 5.51 10.72
N GLY A 153 -3.59 4.70 11.45
CA GLY A 153 -3.44 3.25 11.45
C GLY A 153 -2.10 2.77 12.05
N ARG A 154 -1.84 1.47 11.92
CA ARG A 154 -0.59 0.83 12.36
C ARG A 154 0.37 0.75 11.17
N ASN A 155 1.61 1.22 11.32
CA ASN A 155 2.62 1.18 10.28
C ASN A 155 4.04 1.27 10.87
N PHE A 156 5.05 1.15 10.00
CA PHE A 156 6.45 1.15 10.40
C PHE A 156 6.88 2.46 11.07
N VAL A 157 6.48 3.62 10.55
CA VAL A 157 6.84 4.94 11.11
C VAL A 157 6.39 5.03 12.57
N LYS A 158 5.13 4.71 12.85
CA LYS A 158 4.60 4.72 14.23
C LYS A 158 5.27 3.69 15.14
N THR A 159 5.62 2.53 14.58
CA THR A 159 6.34 1.49 15.32
C THR A 159 7.73 1.96 15.72
N ILE A 160 8.48 2.59 14.80
CA ILE A 160 9.82 3.12 15.07
C ILE A 160 9.78 4.29 16.07
N LEU A 161 8.81 5.20 15.94
CA LEU A 161 8.64 6.29 16.90
C LEU A 161 8.41 5.77 18.35
N ALA A 162 7.57 4.76 18.50
CA ALA A 162 7.28 4.16 19.81
C ALA A 162 8.50 3.37 20.35
N ALA A 163 9.07 2.49 19.52
CA ALA A 163 10.22 1.68 19.92
C ALA A 163 11.47 2.54 20.17
N GLY A 164 11.71 3.57 19.36
CA GLY A 164 12.83 4.50 19.51
C GLY A 164 12.79 5.24 20.85
N ARG A 165 11.63 5.75 21.27
CA ARG A 165 11.45 6.38 22.59
C ARG A 165 11.75 5.41 23.73
N THR A 166 11.17 4.21 23.67
CA THR A 166 11.40 3.17 24.69
C THR A 166 12.88 2.79 24.79
N LYS A 167 13.56 2.65 23.64
CA LYS A 167 14.99 2.30 23.60
C LYS A 167 15.88 3.44 24.07
N ALA A 168 15.57 4.69 23.73
CA ALA A 168 16.26 5.88 24.22
C ALA A 168 16.18 5.97 25.76
N GLU A 169 14.98 5.79 26.33
CA GLU A 169 14.77 5.78 27.79
C GLU A 169 15.55 4.67 28.50
N ALA A 170 15.71 3.51 27.83
CA ALA A 170 16.47 2.37 28.36
C ALA A 170 18.00 2.49 28.14
N GLY A 171 18.46 3.45 27.34
CA GLY A 171 19.87 3.54 26.92
C GLY A 171 20.31 2.36 26.03
N GLU A 172 19.38 1.76 25.29
CA GLU A 172 19.60 0.61 24.42
C GLU A 172 19.45 0.99 22.94
N PRO A 173 20.20 0.36 22.01
CA PRO A 173 20.05 0.61 20.60
C PRO A 173 18.73 0.01 20.05
N LEU A 174 18.24 0.62 18.97
CA LEU A 174 17.16 0.08 18.16
C LEU A 174 17.75 -0.79 17.03
N ILE A 175 17.40 -2.06 16.97
CA ILE A 175 17.91 -3.01 15.99
C ILE A 175 16.92 -3.11 14.82
N VAL A 176 17.36 -2.82 13.59
CA VAL A 176 16.50 -2.77 12.39
C VAL A 176 17.16 -3.46 11.20
N VAL A 177 16.36 -4.20 10.42
CA VAL A 177 16.80 -4.90 9.20
C VAL A 177 17.39 -3.92 8.19
N ASP A 178 18.54 -4.26 7.60
CA ASP A 178 19.28 -3.43 6.64
C ASP A 178 19.49 -4.11 5.27
N ASP A 179 19.19 -5.39 5.15
CA ASP A 179 19.33 -6.20 3.93
C ASP A 179 18.02 -6.29 3.11
N GLN A 180 17.05 -5.44 3.39
CA GLN A 180 15.85 -5.23 2.57
C GLN A 180 15.77 -3.78 2.13
N VAL A 181 15.62 -3.55 0.82
CA VAL A 181 15.55 -2.22 0.20
C VAL A 181 14.25 -2.06 -0.57
N GLY A 182 13.53 -0.97 -0.33
CA GLY A 182 12.25 -0.66 -0.97
C GLY A 182 12.00 0.84 -1.11
N SER A 183 10.83 1.21 -1.64
CA SER A 183 10.41 2.61 -1.84
C SER A 183 9.32 2.98 -0.84
N PRO A 184 9.66 3.56 0.33
CA PRO A 184 8.65 3.97 1.30
C PRO A 184 7.67 4.98 0.68
N THR A 185 6.38 4.77 0.90
CA THR A 185 5.32 5.57 0.26
C THR A 185 4.36 6.13 1.29
N TYR A 186 4.30 7.46 1.39
CA TYR A 186 3.31 8.12 2.23
C TYR A 186 1.92 8.05 1.58
N ALA A 187 0.93 7.53 2.31
CA ALA A 187 -0.42 7.33 1.79
C ALA A 187 -1.09 8.62 1.31
N GLY A 188 -0.77 9.77 1.90
CA GLY A 188 -1.25 11.07 1.46
C GLY A 188 -0.76 11.42 0.06
N HIS A 189 0.54 11.21 -0.21
CA HIS A 189 1.11 11.42 -1.54
C HIS A 189 0.55 10.45 -2.58
N LEU A 190 0.39 9.17 -2.21
CA LEU A 190 -0.20 8.16 -3.09
C LEU A 190 -1.64 8.51 -3.46
N ALA A 191 -2.46 8.89 -2.47
CA ALA A 191 -3.85 9.27 -2.70
C ALA A 191 -3.95 10.49 -3.63
N ALA A 192 -3.14 11.52 -3.41
CA ALA A 192 -3.10 12.71 -4.26
C ALA A 192 -2.65 12.38 -5.69
N GLY A 193 -1.57 11.59 -5.84
CA GLY A 193 -1.06 11.19 -7.16
C GLY A 193 -2.04 10.33 -7.95
N VAL A 194 -2.77 9.42 -7.28
CA VAL A 194 -3.83 8.62 -7.93
C VAL A 194 -5.02 9.49 -8.35
N ALA A 195 -5.46 10.42 -7.49
CA ALA A 195 -6.53 11.35 -7.84
C ALA A 195 -6.15 12.20 -9.05
N GLU A 196 -4.95 12.79 -9.05
CA GLU A 196 -4.41 13.55 -10.18
C GLU A 196 -4.34 12.71 -11.47
N ALA A 197 -3.84 11.48 -11.38
CA ALA A 197 -3.76 10.57 -12.54
C ALA A 197 -5.15 10.27 -13.14
N LEU A 198 -6.15 10.04 -12.29
CA LEU A 198 -7.53 9.80 -12.72
C LEU A 198 -8.17 11.05 -13.34
N GLU A 199 -7.90 12.24 -12.80
CA GLU A 199 -8.33 13.51 -13.37
C GLU A 199 -7.71 13.78 -14.74
N GLN A 200 -6.45 13.38 -14.94
CA GLN A 200 -5.75 13.43 -16.23
C GLN A 200 -6.25 12.35 -17.21
N GLY A 201 -7.14 11.45 -16.79
CA GLY A 201 -7.73 10.42 -17.63
C GLY A 201 -6.76 9.31 -18.01
N ILE A 202 -5.95 8.81 -17.08
CA ILE A 202 -5.04 7.69 -17.37
C ILE A 202 -5.81 6.50 -17.93
N ALA A 203 -5.17 5.81 -18.88
CA ALA A 203 -5.75 4.62 -19.50
C ALA A 203 -5.84 3.44 -18.50
N PRO A 204 -6.79 2.51 -18.68
CA PRO A 204 -6.74 1.24 -17.95
C PRO A 204 -5.41 0.52 -18.15
N GLY A 205 -4.93 -0.16 -17.09
CA GLY A 205 -3.65 -0.86 -17.15
C GLY A 205 -2.90 -0.91 -15.83
N LEU A 206 -1.64 -1.30 -15.90
CA LEU A 206 -0.73 -1.46 -14.77
C LEU A 206 0.21 -0.25 -14.63
N TYR A 207 0.38 0.23 -13.41
CA TYR A 207 1.21 1.37 -13.05
C TYR A 207 1.97 1.13 -11.75
N HIS A 208 3.20 1.64 -11.67
CA HIS A 208 3.95 1.73 -10.41
C HIS A 208 3.85 3.14 -9.85
N MET A 209 3.37 3.29 -8.63
CA MET A 209 3.28 4.58 -7.95
C MET A 209 3.74 4.44 -6.50
N ALA A 210 4.97 4.79 -6.25
CA ALA A 210 5.63 4.75 -4.94
C ALA A 210 6.40 6.04 -4.68
N GLY A 211 6.77 6.29 -3.43
CA GLY A 211 7.67 7.39 -3.09
C GLY A 211 8.95 7.31 -3.92
N SER A 212 9.40 8.43 -4.51
CA SER A 212 10.61 8.40 -5.32
C SER A 212 11.85 8.15 -4.46
N GLY A 213 12.85 7.49 -5.04
CA GLY A 213 14.00 6.97 -4.31
C GLY A 213 13.71 5.65 -3.61
N TYR A 214 14.71 5.16 -2.89
CA TYR A 214 14.62 3.92 -2.12
C TYR A 214 15.61 3.96 -0.97
N CYS A 215 15.38 3.14 0.06
CA CYS A 215 16.24 2.97 1.22
C CYS A 215 16.03 1.59 1.86
N SER A 216 16.93 1.22 2.78
CA SER A 216 16.69 0.07 3.67
C SER A 216 15.72 0.43 4.80
N TRP A 217 15.18 -0.58 5.51
CA TRP A 217 14.40 -0.35 6.73
C TRP A 217 15.22 0.36 7.82
N CYS A 218 16.53 0.06 7.90
CA CYS A 218 17.43 0.68 8.85
C CYS A 218 17.64 2.17 8.54
N GLU A 219 17.86 2.51 7.26
CA GLU A 219 17.95 3.91 6.81
C GLU A 219 16.64 4.66 7.07
N LEU A 220 15.49 4.05 6.75
CA LEU A 220 14.18 4.62 7.05
C LEU A 220 14.00 4.88 8.55
N ALA A 221 14.41 3.93 9.40
CA ALA A 221 14.32 4.09 10.85
C ALA A 221 15.22 5.24 11.36
N ARG A 222 16.44 5.39 10.81
CA ARG A 222 17.34 6.51 11.15
C ARG A 222 16.72 7.86 10.82
N GLU A 223 16.13 7.99 9.62
CA GLU A 223 15.43 9.21 9.21
C GLU A 223 14.27 9.54 10.17
N ILE A 224 13.46 8.53 10.54
CA ILE A 224 12.32 8.73 11.44
C ILE A 224 12.77 9.23 12.82
N VAL A 225 13.78 8.60 13.43
CA VAL A 225 14.24 9.00 14.79
C VAL A 225 14.92 10.35 14.76
N GLN A 226 15.66 10.67 13.69
CA GLN A 226 16.29 11.97 13.49
C GLN A 226 15.25 13.09 13.39
N LEU A 227 14.23 12.92 12.53
CA LEU A 227 13.15 13.91 12.37
C LEU A 227 12.33 14.10 13.65
N ALA A 228 12.18 13.03 14.43
CA ALA A 228 11.47 13.05 15.70
C ALA A 228 12.30 13.59 16.88
N GLY A 229 13.58 13.88 16.68
CA GLY A 229 14.50 14.32 17.77
C GLY A 229 14.70 13.26 18.84
N ILE A 230 14.58 11.96 18.51
CA ILE A 230 14.78 10.85 19.45
C ILE A 230 16.26 10.47 19.44
N ASP A 231 16.93 10.63 20.59
CA ASP A 231 18.34 10.26 20.76
C ASP A 231 18.49 8.75 21.04
N VAL A 232 18.50 7.97 19.96
CA VAL A 232 18.67 6.51 20.00
C VAL A 232 19.57 6.05 18.86
N GLU A 233 20.54 5.18 19.17
CA GLU A 233 21.37 4.56 18.13
C GLU A 233 20.56 3.51 17.37
N VAL A 234 20.59 3.56 16.03
CA VAL A 234 19.93 2.57 15.14
C VAL A 234 20.99 1.69 14.51
N LEU A 235 21.02 0.42 14.92
CA LEU A 235 21.97 -0.57 14.46
C LEU A 235 21.33 -1.53 13.45
N PRO A 236 22.08 -1.95 12.41
CA PRO A 236 21.59 -2.90 11.42
C PRO A 236 21.51 -4.32 11.96
N THR A 237 20.57 -5.09 11.41
CA THR A 237 20.51 -6.55 11.52
C THR A 237 20.12 -7.14 10.17
N THR A 238 20.14 -8.46 10.03
CA THR A 238 19.75 -9.15 8.81
C THR A 238 18.35 -9.76 8.89
N THR A 239 17.75 -10.01 7.74
CA THR A 239 16.48 -10.75 7.62
C THR A 239 16.58 -12.13 8.27
N ALA A 240 17.73 -12.79 8.11
CA ALA A 240 17.99 -14.12 8.69
C ALA A 240 17.99 -14.10 10.22
N GLU A 241 18.61 -13.07 10.84
CA GLU A 241 18.64 -12.90 12.29
C GLU A 241 17.27 -12.56 12.86
N LEU A 242 16.45 -11.81 12.11
CA LEU A 242 15.10 -11.45 12.52
C LEU A 242 14.13 -12.64 12.50
N GLY A 243 14.36 -13.63 11.61
CA GLY A 243 13.65 -14.91 11.57
C GLY A 243 12.13 -14.79 11.33
N ARG A 244 11.68 -13.87 10.46
CA ARG A 244 10.26 -13.71 10.13
C ARG A 244 9.74 -14.90 9.31
N PRO A 245 8.45 -15.34 9.52
CA PRO A 245 7.87 -16.48 8.80
C PRO A 245 7.80 -16.29 7.29
N ALA A 246 7.33 -15.14 6.81
CA ALA A 246 7.19 -14.89 5.38
C ALA A 246 8.53 -14.52 4.74
N PRO A 247 8.89 -15.09 3.58
CA PRO A 247 10.01 -14.62 2.79
C PRO A 247 9.73 -13.22 2.22
N ARG A 248 10.76 -12.37 2.23
CA ARG A 248 10.69 -10.99 1.77
C ARG A 248 11.74 -10.73 0.69
N PRO A 249 11.41 -9.95 -0.36
CA PRO A 249 12.39 -9.58 -1.37
C PRO A 249 13.51 -8.73 -0.75
N ALA A 250 14.77 -9.04 -1.10
CA ALA A 250 15.92 -8.25 -0.65
C ALA A 250 15.93 -6.84 -1.29
N PHE A 251 15.44 -6.73 -2.51
CA PHE A 251 15.31 -5.46 -3.22
C PHE A 251 13.95 -5.39 -3.92
N SER A 252 13.07 -4.47 -3.53
CA SER A 252 11.74 -4.32 -4.11
C SER A 252 11.39 -2.87 -4.48
N ALA A 253 12.40 -2.01 -4.61
CA ALA A 253 12.19 -0.62 -5.01
C ALA A 253 11.47 -0.54 -6.37
N LEU A 254 10.55 0.42 -6.49
CA LEU A 254 9.75 0.62 -7.69
C LEU A 254 10.15 1.89 -8.44
N ALA A 255 10.13 1.82 -9.76
CA ALA A 255 10.12 2.97 -10.67
C ALA A 255 8.99 2.79 -11.68
N SER A 256 8.58 3.86 -12.35
CA SER A 256 7.58 3.78 -13.43
C SER A 256 8.20 4.15 -14.77
N GLU A 257 7.89 3.34 -15.80
CA GLU A 257 8.15 3.63 -17.22
C GLU A 257 6.90 4.23 -17.91
N ARG A 258 5.82 4.44 -17.14
CA ARG A 258 4.56 4.99 -17.63
C ARG A 258 4.46 6.51 -17.39
N PRO A 259 3.73 7.24 -18.24
CA PRO A 259 3.49 8.67 -18.05
C PRO A 259 2.42 8.89 -16.97
N ILE A 260 2.82 8.87 -15.71
CA ILE A 260 1.97 9.10 -14.54
C ILE A 260 2.62 10.13 -13.60
N PRO A 261 1.85 10.78 -12.71
CA PRO A 261 2.39 11.67 -11.70
C PRO A 261 3.48 10.97 -10.86
N ARG A 262 4.61 11.64 -10.68
CA ARG A 262 5.68 11.15 -9.80
C ARG A 262 5.42 11.61 -8.39
N LEU A 263 5.43 10.68 -7.44
CA LEU A 263 5.31 11.03 -6.03
C LEU A 263 6.58 11.71 -5.51
N PRO A 264 6.47 12.57 -4.49
CA PRO A 264 7.63 13.14 -3.80
C PRO A 264 8.61 12.08 -3.31
N HIS A 265 9.84 12.52 -3.00
CA HIS A 265 10.84 11.63 -2.40
C HIS A 265 10.33 11.05 -1.08
N TRP A 266 10.65 9.79 -0.81
CA TRP A 266 10.16 9.08 0.38
C TRP A 266 10.43 9.84 1.68
N ALA A 267 11.59 10.50 1.82
CA ALA A 267 11.94 11.28 3.00
C ALA A 267 11.00 12.48 3.23
N ALA A 268 10.49 13.11 2.16
CA ALA A 268 9.49 14.18 2.29
C ALA A 268 8.18 13.63 2.89
N GLY A 269 7.76 12.43 2.47
CA GLY A 269 6.59 11.76 3.04
C GLY A 269 6.80 11.39 4.51
N VAL A 270 8.01 10.95 4.89
CA VAL A 270 8.36 10.67 6.30
C VAL A 270 8.28 11.95 7.14
N ALA A 271 8.86 13.04 6.65
CA ALA A 271 8.81 14.33 7.35
C ALA A 271 7.36 14.79 7.59
N GLU A 272 6.51 14.72 6.57
CA GLU A 272 5.09 15.08 6.69
C GLU A 272 4.34 14.18 7.68
N ALA A 273 4.61 12.87 7.67
CA ALA A 273 3.98 11.95 8.60
C ALA A 273 4.44 12.18 10.05
N VAL A 274 5.73 12.42 10.27
CA VAL A 274 6.29 12.69 11.61
C VAL A 274 5.75 14.01 12.16
N ASP A 275 5.69 15.07 11.36
CA ASP A 275 5.10 16.37 11.73
C ASP A 275 3.65 16.24 12.20
N ARG A 276 2.85 15.41 11.51
CA ARG A 276 1.45 15.15 11.90
C ARG A 276 1.32 14.29 13.16
N LEU A 277 2.30 13.43 13.43
CA LEU A 277 2.31 12.53 14.59
C LEU A 277 2.90 13.17 15.85
N ILE A 278 3.77 14.14 15.66
CA ILE A 278 4.46 14.88 16.75
C ILE A 278 4.30 16.38 16.45
N PRO A 279 3.10 16.97 16.64
CA PRO A 279 2.91 18.40 16.42
C PRO A 279 3.92 19.16 17.25
N LEU A 280 4.64 20.10 16.62
CA LEU A 280 5.48 21.06 17.30
C LEU A 280 4.61 21.80 18.33
N GLY A 281 4.90 21.62 19.63
CA GLY A 281 4.23 22.28 20.72
C GLY A 281 4.43 23.79 20.75
#